data_8daa8aad3d0fe5f2072f444846294892
#
_entry.id   8daa8aad3d0fe5f2072f444846294892
#
_cell.length_a   1.000
_cell.length_b   1.000
_cell.length_c   1.000
_cell.angle_alpha   90.00
_cell.angle_beta   90.00
_cell.angle_gamma   90.00
#
_symmetry.space_group_name_H-M   'P 1'
#
loop_
_entity.id
_entity.type
_entity.pdbx_description
1 polymer ?
#
loop_
_entity_poly.entity_id
_entity_poly.type
_entity_poly.pdbx_seq_one_letter_code
_entity_poly.pdbx_strand_id
1 'polypeptide(L)'
;DYREMAEIKIENLPETLEILGGIEHIVAQPKVTSSLEGEIKDGNPNFEFSYKLEKKGGSQLYDEAWVDLNPSKSLKLDTLISIPSGNYVVWFAVKDKLSSIEYSTTFDVKVTSSTYEGWLVLCNEGEEKRVRMDMISVISADRIEPAYDLLSLLGLPDLKKATKIGFYPAPVQTGDVIYLMSEEGTYKLDQNTFETSDMYNIY
;
A
#
# COMPACT_ATOMS: atom_id res chain seq x y z
N ASP A 1 9.18 39.71 22.42
CA ASP A 1 10.30 38.81 22.13
C ASP A 1 10.18 38.31 20.69
N TYR A 2 11.01 38.89 19.82
CA TYR A 2 11.21 38.32 18.47
C TYR A 2 12.04 37.05 18.65
N ARG A 3 11.40 35.86 18.64
CA ARG A 3 12.14 34.64 18.48
C ARG A 3 12.61 34.51 17.05
N GLU A 4 13.89 34.28 16.88
CA GLU A 4 14.46 33.93 15.59
C GLU A 4 13.75 32.66 15.09
N MET A 5 13.16 32.71 13.90
CA MET A 5 12.50 31.54 13.30
C MET A 5 13.58 30.61 12.75
N ALA A 6 13.50 29.35 13.08
CA ALA A 6 14.37 28.34 12.49
C ALA A 6 14.07 28.20 11.00
N GLU A 7 15.08 28.19 10.18
CA GLU A 7 14.99 27.73 8.79
C GLU A 7 15.19 26.21 8.77
N ILE A 8 14.24 25.49 8.21
CA ILE A 8 14.28 24.03 8.12
C ILE A 8 14.63 23.61 6.71
N LYS A 9 15.69 22.82 6.58
CA LYS A 9 16.11 22.22 5.33
C LYS A 9 15.83 20.71 5.38
N ILE A 10 15.17 20.19 4.33
CA ILE A 10 14.83 18.79 4.17
C ILE A 10 15.60 18.25 2.97
N GLU A 11 16.36 17.20 3.15
CA GLU A 11 17.20 16.55 2.15
C GLU A 11 17.01 15.03 2.18
N ASN A 12 17.57 14.31 1.22
CA ASN A 12 17.57 12.85 1.12
C ASN A 12 16.19 12.19 1.01
N LEU A 13 15.23 12.88 0.41
CA LEU A 13 14.01 12.23 -0.03
C LEU A 13 14.16 11.74 -1.47
N PRO A 14 13.56 10.59 -1.83
CA PRO A 14 13.51 10.16 -3.22
C PRO A 14 12.67 11.14 -4.05
N GLU A 15 12.95 11.28 -5.32
CA GLU A 15 12.04 12.00 -6.23
C GLU A 15 10.82 11.14 -6.55
N THR A 16 11.06 9.86 -6.84
CA THR A 16 10.02 8.87 -7.13
C THR A 16 10.42 7.51 -6.57
N LEU A 17 9.48 6.83 -5.92
CA LEU A 17 9.59 5.42 -5.55
C LEU A 17 8.65 4.60 -6.42
N GLU A 18 9.12 3.48 -6.94
CA GLU A 18 8.25 2.45 -7.54
C GLU A 18 8.22 1.27 -6.60
N ILE A 19 7.03 0.84 -6.20
CA ILE A 19 6.82 -0.26 -5.27
C ILE A 19 5.75 -1.24 -5.76
N LEU A 20 5.87 -2.48 -5.34
CA LEU A 20 4.83 -3.50 -5.46
C LEU A 20 3.89 -3.40 -4.26
N GLY A 21 2.65 -3.01 -4.52
CA GLY A 21 1.62 -2.87 -3.47
C GLY A 21 1.41 -4.17 -2.70
N GLY A 22 1.38 -4.08 -1.37
CA GLY A 22 1.20 -5.22 -0.47
C GLY A 22 2.43 -6.12 -0.29
N ILE A 23 3.55 -5.86 -0.98
CA ILE A 23 4.79 -6.66 -0.89
C ILE A 23 5.99 -5.79 -0.51
N GLU A 24 6.14 -4.63 -1.13
CA GLU A 24 7.28 -3.75 -0.89
C GLU A 24 6.88 -2.58 0.01
N HIS A 25 7.81 -2.19 0.87
CA HIS A 25 7.63 -1.08 1.81
C HIS A 25 7.90 0.26 1.12
N ILE A 26 7.15 1.29 1.52
CA ILE A 26 7.56 2.68 1.31
C ILE A 26 8.63 2.98 2.36
N VAL A 27 9.85 3.24 1.92
CA VAL A 27 10.97 3.57 2.79
C VAL A 27 11.47 4.97 2.45
N ALA A 28 11.56 5.84 3.46
CA ALA A 28 12.18 7.15 3.32
C ALA A 28 13.02 7.48 4.57
N GLN A 29 14.19 8.07 4.34
CA GLN A 29 15.12 8.49 5.40
C GLN A 29 15.57 9.92 5.15
N PRO A 30 14.71 10.91 5.38
CA PRO A 30 15.07 12.31 5.20
C PRO A 30 16.15 12.74 6.17
N LYS A 31 16.97 13.67 5.73
CA LYS A 31 17.85 14.44 6.60
C LYS A 31 17.22 15.80 6.81
N VAL A 32 16.95 16.14 8.06
CA VAL A 32 16.35 17.41 8.45
C VAL A 32 17.35 18.22 9.25
N THR A 33 17.55 19.47 8.86
CA THR A 33 18.49 20.38 9.51
C THR A 33 17.77 21.68 9.86
N SER A 34 17.93 22.13 11.10
CA SER A 34 17.47 23.43 11.58
C SER A 34 18.63 24.41 11.64
N SER A 35 18.43 25.65 11.23
CA SER A 35 19.43 26.72 11.38
C SER A 35 19.80 27.00 12.84
N LEU A 36 18.93 26.68 13.79
CA LEU A 36 19.12 26.91 15.23
C LEU A 36 19.65 25.69 15.98
N GLU A 37 19.22 24.47 15.65
CA GLU A 37 19.54 23.26 16.39
C GLU A 37 20.51 22.33 15.65
N GLY A 38 20.82 22.60 14.38
CA GLY A 38 21.60 21.71 13.53
C GLY A 38 20.80 20.53 13.04
N GLU A 39 21.39 19.34 12.92
CA GLU A 39 20.72 18.13 12.46
C GLU A 39 19.69 17.63 13.48
N ILE A 40 18.43 17.53 13.02
CA ILE A 40 17.31 17.06 13.83
C ILE A 40 17.26 15.52 13.74
N LYS A 41 17.31 14.87 14.89
CA LYS A 41 17.24 13.42 14.99
C LYS A 41 15.83 12.97 15.37
N ASP A 42 15.55 11.72 15.10
CA ASP A 42 14.33 11.08 15.56
C ASP A 42 14.18 11.16 17.08
N GLY A 43 12.95 11.38 17.53
CA GLY A 43 12.65 11.58 18.96
C GLY A 43 13.00 12.95 19.53
N ASN A 44 13.43 13.92 18.72
CA ASN A 44 13.62 15.31 19.18
C ASN A 44 12.29 15.89 19.69
N PRO A 45 12.20 16.32 20.97
CA PRO A 45 10.95 16.77 21.58
C PRO A 45 10.35 18.04 20.95
N ASN A 46 11.18 18.85 20.29
CA ASN A 46 10.77 20.12 19.71
C ASN A 46 10.16 19.97 18.32
N PHE A 47 10.31 18.81 17.68
CA PHE A 47 9.82 18.58 16.32
C PHE A 47 8.85 17.40 16.27
N GLU A 48 7.98 17.45 15.29
CA GLU A 48 7.03 16.38 14.96
C GLU A 48 7.10 16.10 13.46
N PHE A 49 7.12 14.81 13.10
CA PHE A 49 7.21 14.38 11.73
C PHE A 49 5.90 13.70 11.32
N SER A 50 5.45 13.97 10.10
CA SER A 50 4.28 13.29 9.55
C SER A 50 4.49 12.91 8.09
N TYR A 51 3.89 11.80 7.70
CA TYR A 51 3.85 11.33 6.32
C TYR A 51 2.41 11.04 5.95
N LYS A 52 1.93 11.67 4.88
CA LYS A 52 0.57 11.49 4.38
C LYS A 52 0.62 11.09 2.92
N LEU A 53 -0.16 10.08 2.56
CA LEU A 53 -0.29 9.61 1.18
C LEU A 53 -1.58 10.14 0.57
N GLU A 54 -1.49 10.59 -0.67
CA GLU A 54 -2.63 11.04 -1.47
C GLU A 54 -2.56 10.42 -2.87
N LYS A 55 -3.71 10.02 -3.43
CA LYS A 55 -3.78 9.54 -4.81
C LYS A 55 -3.75 10.72 -5.79
N LYS A 56 -2.85 10.69 -6.76
CA LYS A 56 -2.79 11.70 -7.83
C LYS A 56 -4.02 11.63 -8.74
N GLY A 57 -4.64 12.77 -9.01
CA GLY A 57 -5.78 12.87 -9.91
C GLY A 57 -7.12 12.43 -9.30
N GLY A 58 -7.16 12.22 -7.98
CA GLY A 58 -8.41 12.03 -7.25
C GLY A 58 -9.27 13.30 -7.31
N SER A 59 -10.59 13.13 -7.41
CA SER A 59 -11.51 14.27 -7.32
C SER A 59 -11.53 14.78 -5.89
N GLN A 60 -11.23 16.05 -5.68
CA GLN A 60 -11.29 16.73 -4.38
C GLN A 60 -12.72 16.83 -3.80
N LEU A 61 -13.72 16.22 -4.45
CA LEU A 61 -15.13 16.30 -4.06
C LEU A 61 -15.55 15.28 -3.00
N TYR A 62 -14.69 14.33 -2.67
CA TYR A 62 -14.92 13.42 -1.57
C TYR A 62 -13.70 13.48 -0.65
N ASP A 63 -13.96 13.61 0.65
CA ASP A 63 -13.03 13.46 1.77
C ASP A 63 -12.38 12.06 1.78
N GLU A 64 -11.88 11.58 0.66
CA GLU A 64 -11.05 10.39 0.59
C GLU A 64 -9.67 10.77 1.12
N ALA A 65 -9.73 10.73 2.33
CA ALA A 65 -8.81 10.76 3.40
C ALA A 65 -7.37 10.48 2.94
N TRP A 66 -6.52 11.46 3.21
CA TRP A 66 -5.10 11.24 3.37
C TRP A 66 -4.85 10.00 4.23
N VAL A 67 -4.09 9.06 3.72
CA VAL A 67 -3.66 7.93 4.53
C VAL A 67 -2.46 8.37 5.34
N ASP A 68 -2.59 8.34 6.66
CA ASP A 68 -1.44 8.55 7.56
C ASP A 68 -0.54 7.33 7.50
N LEU A 69 0.67 7.52 6.96
CA LEU A 69 1.67 6.46 6.84
C LEU A 69 2.54 6.30 8.10
N ASN A 70 2.46 7.25 9.03
CA ASN A 70 3.41 7.33 10.14
C ASN A 70 2.74 7.71 11.46
N PRO A 71 1.88 6.85 12.01
CA PRO A 71 1.23 7.12 13.30
C PRO A 71 2.22 7.25 14.47
N SER A 72 3.43 6.70 14.33
CA SER A 72 4.51 6.81 15.33
C SER A 72 5.21 8.17 15.31
N LYS A 73 4.98 8.99 14.29
CA LYS A 73 5.62 10.30 14.10
C LYS A 73 7.15 10.25 14.07
N SER A 74 7.70 9.16 13.61
CA SER A 74 9.13 8.96 13.41
C SER A 74 9.66 9.74 12.22
N LEU A 75 10.91 10.17 12.28
CA LEU A 75 11.60 10.81 11.16
C LEU A 75 11.77 9.84 9.99
N LYS A 76 12.04 8.57 10.27
CA LYS A 76 12.15 7.53 9.26
C LYS A 76 10.78 6.92 8.97
N LEU A 77 10.46 6.80 7.69
CA LEU A 77 9.33 6.03 7.20
C LEU A 77 9.79 4.64 6.77
N ASP A 78 9.09 3.61 7.22
CA ASP A 78 9.26 2.23 6.79
C ASP A 78 7.93 1.52 7.00
N THR A 79 7.08 1.51 5.96
CA THR A 79 5.71 0.99 6.09
C THR A 79 5.30 0.18 4.88
N LEU A 80 4.64 -0.95 5.14
CA LEU A 80 3.97 -1.74 4.12
C LEU A 80 2.54 -1.21 3.97
N ILE A 81 2.14 -0.93 2.73
CA ILE A 81 0.77 -0.51 2.43
C ILE A 81 0.14 -1.40 1.38
N SER A 82 -1.14 -1.69 1.58
CA SER A 82 -1.98 -2.38 0.60
C SER A 82 -2.97 -1.37 0.03
N ILE A 83 -2.63 -0.81 -1.12
CA ILE A 83 -3.45 0.15 -1.85
C ILE A 83 -3.51 -0.24 -3.32
N PRO A 84 -4.56 0.16 -4.05
CA PRO A 84 -4.66 -0.10 -5.47
C PRO A 84 -3.46 0.43 -6.27
N SER A 85 -3.15 -0.21 -7.38
CA SER A 85 -2.15 0.31 -8.31
C SER A 85 -2.50 1.72 -8.78
N GLY A 86 -1.48 2.55 -8.95
CA GLY A 86 -1.69 3.94 -9.36
C GLY A 86 -0.53 4.84 -8.99
N ASN A 87 -0.71 6.12 -9.27
CA ASN A 87 0.24 7.16 -8.93
C ASN A 87 -0.24 7.91 -7.68
N TYR A 88 0.66 8.04 -6.74
CA TYR A 88 0.43 8.68 -5.45
C TYR A 88 1.48 9.75 -5.19
N VAL A 89 1.22 10.62 -4.25
CA VAL A 89 2.18 11.55 -3.69
C VAL A 89 2.24 11.37 -2.18
N VAL A 90 3.45 11.33 -1.64
CA VAL A 90 3.67 11.36 -0.19
C VAL A 90 4.10 12.76 0.19
N TRP A 91 3.38 13.32 1.14
CA TRP A 91 3.70 14.58 1.80
C TRP A 91 4.46 14.28 3.07
N PHE A 92 5.71 14.73 3.14
CA PHE A 92 6.50 14.71 4.36
C PHE A 92 6.46 16.11 4.99
N ALA A 93 6.11 16.18 6.26
CA ALA A 93 6.07 17.44 6.99
C ALA A 93 6.85 17.39 8.30
N VAL A 94 7.51 18.49 8.61
CA VAL A 94 8.25 18.74 9.84
C VAL A 94 7.60 19.92 10.53
N LYS A 95 7.02 19.72 11.70
CA LYS A 95 6.41 20.76 12.51
C LYS A 95 7.33 21.12 13.66
N ASP A 96 7.75 22.37 13.71
CA ASP A 96 8.39 22.96 14.87
C ASP A 96 7.30 23.26 15.92
N LYS A 97 7.35 22.59 17.06
CA LYS A 97 6.35 22.74 18.13
C LYS A 97 6.50 24.05 18.88
N LEU A 98 7.67 24.68 18.84
CA LEU A 98 7.92 25.94 19.53
C LEU A 98 7.34 27.12 18.77
N SER A 99 7.51 27.14 17.44
CA SER A 99 6.96 28.19 16.58
C SER A 99 5.58 27.83 16.01
N SER A 100 5.18 26.57 16.06
CA SER A 100 4.00 26.00 15.39
C SER A 100 4.04 26.09 13.86
N ILE A 101 5.20 26.35 13.28
CA ILE A 101 5.40 26.41 11.82
C ILE A 101 5.61 24.98 11.29
N GLU A 102 4.99 24.67 10.16
CA GLU A 102 5.15 23.43 9.45
C GLU A 102 5.86 23.65 8.11
N TYR A 103 6.87 22.84 7.87
CA TYR A 103 7.64 22.79 6.63
C TYR A 103 7.34 21.48 5.95
N SER A 104 6.96 21.51 4.67
CA SER A 104 6.60 20.29 3.94
C SER A 104 7.29 20.18 2.60
N THR A 105 7.47 18.94 2.16
CA THR A 105 7.94 18.59 0.83
C THR A 105 7.26 17.29 0.39
N THR A 106 7.39 16.94 -0.88
CA THR A 106 6.70 15.78 -1.43
C THR A 106 7.65 14.91 -2.23
N PHE A 107 7.28 13.64 -2.36
CA PHE A 107 7.85 12.72 -3.34
C PHE A 107 6.77 11.83 -3.93
N ASP A 108 7.04 11.33 -5.12
CA ASP A 108 6.09 10.50 -5.85
C ASP A 108 6.22 9.04 -5.48
N VAL A 109 5.09 8.33 -5.42
CA VAL A 109 5.04 6.89 -5.26
C VAL A 109 4.18 6.29 -6.36
N LYS A 110 4.79 5.45 -7.18
CA LYS A 110 4.10 4.64 -8.17
C LYS A 110 3.90 3.25 -7.60
N VAL A 111 2.65 2.90 -7.36
CA VAL A 111 2.27 1.56 -6.90
C VAL A 111 1.91 0.72 -8.10
N THR A 112 2.64 -0.36 -8.28
CA THR A 112 2.35 -1.38 -9.28
C THR A 112 1.68 -2.55 -8.57
N SER A 113 0.64 -3.13 -9.18
CA SER A 113 0.03 -4.33 -8.62
C SER A 113 0.99 -5.50 -8.76
N SER A 114 1.23 -6.21 -7.68
CA SER A 114 1.94 -7.50 -7.71
C SER A 114 1.12 -8.60 -8.41
N THR A 115 -0.14 -8.30 -8.71
CA THR A 115 -1.12 -9.25 -9.27
C THR A 115 -1.59 -8.83 -10.64
N TYR A 116 -0.90 -7.90 -11.29
CA TYR A 116 -1.38 -7.27 -12.52
C TYR A 116 -1.40 -8.22 -13.72
N GLU A 117 -0.39 -9.07 -13.87
CA GLU A 117 -0.27 -10.00 -14.98
C GLU A 117 0.44 -11.28 -14.50
N GLY A 118 -0.07 -12.46 -14.89
CA GLY A 118 0.55 -13.71 -14.47
C GLY A 118 -0.40 -14.88 -14.39
N TRP A 119 -0.05 -15.86 -13.57
CA TRP A 119 -0.80 -17.10 -13.40
C TRP A 119 -1.31 -17.25 -11.98
N LEU A 120 -2.61 -17.50 -11.83
CA LEU A 120 -3.20 -17.97 -10.57
C LEU A 120 -3.16 -19.48 -10.53
N VAL A 121 -2.61 -20.04 -9.48
CA VAL A 121 -2.52 -21.47 -9.24
C VAL A 121 -3.38 -21.84 -8.06
N LEU A 122 -4.47 -22.56 -8.31
CA LEU A 122 -5.37 -23.07 -7.28
C LEU A 122 -5.02 -24.52 -6.98
N CYS A 123 -4.83 -24.84 -5.71
CA CYS A 123 -4.52 -26.20 -5.28
C CYS A 123 -5.24 -26.57 -3.97
N ASN A 124 -5.29 -27.87 -3.72
CA ASN A 124 -5.73 -28.43 -2.47
C ASN A 124 -4.51 -28.92 -1.69
N GLU A 125 -4.28 -28.40 -0.49
CA GLU A 125 -3.13 -28.69 0.34
C GLU A 125 -3.49 -29.66 1.47
N GLY A 126 -2.63 -30.63 1.68
CA GLY A 126 -2.76 -31.59 2.78
C GLY A 126 -3.92 -32.60 2.64
N GLU A 127 -4.10 -33.44 3.68
CA GLU A 127 -5.17 -34.46 3.74
C GLU A 127 -6.55 -33.81 3.86
N GLU A 128 -6.66 -32.71 4.55
CA GLU A 128 -7.91 -31.96 4.70
C GLU A 128 -8.33 -31.18 3.47
N LYS A 129 -7.46 -31.13 2.44
CA LYS A 129 -7.69 -30.41 1.19
C LYS A 129 -7.99 -28.93 1.39
N ARG A 130 -7.22 -28.27 2.27
CA ARG A 130 -7.30 -26.82 2.41
C ARG A 130 -7.07 -26.16 1.06
N VAL A 131 -7.90 -25.21 0.70
CA VAL A 131 -7.73 -24.45 -0.53
C VAL A 131 -6.56 -23.48 -0.36
N ARG A 132 -5.63 -23.54 -1.28
CA ARG A 132 -4.51 -22.60 -1.39
C ARG A 132 -4.51 -22.00 -2.78
N MET A 133 -4.33 -20.71 -2.85
CA MET A 133 -4.18 -19.97 -4.10
C MET A 133 -2.85 -19.24 -4.10
N ASP A 134 -2.02 -19.56 -5.07
CA ASP A 134 -0.75 -18.87 -5.31
C ASP A 134 -0.86 -18.02 -6.57
N MET A 135 -0.04 -16.99 -6.67
CA MET A 135 0.11 -16.23 -7.89
C MET A 135 1.57 -16.18 -8.32
N ILE A 136 1.81 -16.33 -9.60
CA ILE A 136 3.10 -16.10 -10.24
C ILE A 136 2.94 -14.84 -11.08
N SER A 137 3.40 -13.71 -10.55
CA SER A 137 3.26 -12.40 -11.18
C SER A 137 4.43 -12.10 -12.10
N VAL A 138 4.14 -11.67 -13.32
CA VAL A 138 5.13 -11.17 -14.27
C VAL A 138 5.18 -9.65 -14.13
N ILE A 139 6.18 -9.16 -13.41
CA ILE A 139 6.36 -7.73 -13.15
C ILE A 139 7.02 -7.05 -14.34
N SER A 140 7.98 -7.74 -14.94
CA SER A 140 8.66 -7.34 -16.18
C SER A 140 9.19 -8.58 -16.90
N ALA A 141 9.76 -8.40 -18.10
CA ALA A 141 10.36 -9.51 -18.87
C ALA A 141 11.43 -10.30 -18.07
N ASP A 142 12.11 -9.63 -17.16
CA ASP A 142 13.23 -10.19 -16.39
C ASP A 142 12.88 -10.40 -14.90
N ARG A 143 11.65 -10.10 -14.48
CA ARG A 143 11.24 -10.19 -13.08
C ARG A 143 9.92 -10.92 -12.92
N ILE A 144 9.99 -12.10 -12.33
CA ILE A 144 8.84 -12.93 -11.97
C ILE A 144 8.85 -13.09 -10.46
N GLU A 145 7.74 -12.74 -9.80
CA GLU A 145 7.59 -12.79 -8.34
C GLU A 145 6.45 -13.75 -7.97
N PRO A 146 6.73 -14.81 -7.21
CA PRO A 146 5.69 -15.66 -6.66
C PRO A 146 5.11 -15.05 -5.38
N ALA A 147 3.78 -15.03 -5.27
CA ALA A 147 3.07 -14.78 -4.04
C ALA A 147 2.34 -16.06 -3.62
N TYR A 148 2.66 -16.56 -2.44
CA TYR A 148 2.13 -17.82 -1.94
C TYR A 148 0.99 -17.59 -0.97
N ASP A 149 0.00 -18.50 -1.03
CA ASP A 149 -1.13 -18.55 -0.10
C ASP A 149 -1.87 -17.21 0.03
N LEU A 150 -2.27 -16.65 -1.11
CA LEU A 150 -3.00 -15.39 -1.17
C LEU A 150 -4.24 -15.36 -0.29
N LEU A 151 -4.92 -16.51 -0.12
CA LEU A 151 -6.13 -16.58 0.69
C LEU A 151 -5.85 -16.26 2.15
N SER A 152 -4.77 -16.83 2.71
CA SER A 152 -4.35 -16.51 4.08
C SER A 152 -3.83 -15.08 4.22
N LEU A 153 -3.08 -14.59 3.23
CA LEU A 153 -2.57 -13.20 3.22
C LEU A 153 -3.70 -12.16 3.21
N LEU A 154 -4.82 -12.48 2.57
CA LEU A 154 -5.99 -11.60 2.46
C LEU A 154 -7.00 -11.80 3.59
N GLY A 155 -6.72 -12.70 4.54
CA GLY A 155 -7.63 -13.00 5.64
C GLY A 155 -8.94 -13.65 5.20
N LEU A 156 -8.95 -14.34 4.04
CA LEU A 156 -10.09 -15.10 3.60
C LEU A 156 -10.26 -16.34 4.47
N PRO A 157 -11.50 -16.83 4.64
CA PRO A 157 -11.76 -18.02 5.45
C PRO A 157 -11.04 -19.24 4.88
N ASP A 158 -10.66 -20.18 5.75
CA ASP A 158 -10.11 -21.47 5.36
C ASP A 158 -11.15 -22.29 4.59
N LEU A 159 -11.03 -22.27 3.28
CA LEU A 159 -11.89 -23.03 2.38
C LEU A 159 -11.33 -24.43 2.17
N LYS A 160 -12.21 -25.38 1.90
CA LYS A 160 -11.84 -26.77 1.61
C LYS A 160 -12.28 -27.19 0.21
N LYS A 161 -11.46 -28.06 -0.38
CA LYS A 161 -11.75 -28.71 -1.65
C LYS A 161 -12.06 -27.71 -2.79
N ALA A 162 -11.03 -27.01 -3.19
CA ALA A 162 -11.08 -26.17 -4.39
C ALA A 162 -11.51 -26.98 -5.62
N THR A 163 -12.43 -26.47 -6.36
CA THR A 163 -12.93 -27.10 -7.59
C THR A 163 -12.50 -26.36 -8.84
N LYS A 164 -12.53 -25.03 -8.83
CA LYS A 164 -12.21 -24.22 -10.01
C LYS A 164 -11.90 -22.79 -9.63
N ILE A 165 -11.03 -22.17 -10.42
CA ILE A 165 -10.91 -20.72 -10.52
C ILE A 165 -11.41 -20.30 -11.90
N GLY A 166 -12.18 -19.23 -11.97
CA GLY A 166 -12.72 -18.67 -13.19
C GLY A 166 -12.46 -17.18 -13.28
N PHE A 167 -12.02 -16.74 -14.44
CA PHE A 167 -11.92 -15.32 -14.75
C PHE A 167 -13.10 -14.93 -15.64
N TYR A 168 -13.78 -13.85 -15.31
CA TYR A 168 -14.87 -13.30 -16.07
C TYR A 168 -14.57 -11.85 -16.45
N PRO A 169 -14.31 -11.58 -17.73
CA PRO A 169 -14.15 -10.22 -18.20
C PRO A 169 -15.51 -9.52 -18.16
N ALA A 170 -15.62 -8.50 -17.34
CA ALA A 170 -16.85 -7.74 -17.20
C ALA A 170 -16.88 -6.55 -18.17
N PRO A 171 -18.08 -6.06 -18.53
CA PRO A 171 -18.22 -4.79 -19.26
C PRO A 171 -17.56 -3.65 -18.46
N VAL A 172 -17.03 -2.68 -19.18
CA VAL A 172 -16.17 -1.55 -18.73
C VAL A 172 -16.57 -0.85 -17.42
N GLN A 173 -17.79 -1.04 -16.94
CA GLN A 173 -18.32 -0.34 -15.75
C GLN A 173 -18.16 -1.10 -14.43
N THR A 174 -17.90 -2.40 -14.45
CA THR A 174 -17.88 -3.24 -13.22
C THR A 174 -16.53 -3.88 -12.92
N GLY A 175 -15.54 -3.72 -13.81
CA GLY A 175 -14.22 -4.36 -13.69
C GLY A 175 -14.29 -5.88 -13.91
N ASP A 176 -13.16 -6.47 -14.26
CA ASP A 176 -13.03 -7.92 -14.40
C ASP A 176 -13.14 -8.61 -13.04
N VAL A 177 -13.58 -9.85 -13.01
CA VAL A 177 -13.89 -10.57 -11.79
C VAL A 177 -13.24 -11.95 -11.80
N ILE A 178 -12.73 -12.34 -10.66
CA ILE A 178 -12.22 -13.68 -10.40
C ILE A 178 -13.22 -14.41 -9.51
N TYR A 179 -13.62 -15.62 -9.90
CA TYR A 179 -14.43 -16.51 -9.07
C TYR A 179 -13.58 -17.67 -8.56
N LEU A 180 -13.51 -17.79 -7.25
CA LEU A 180 -12.95 -18.95 -6.57
C LEU A 180 -14.07 -19.88 -6.15
N MET A 181 -14.06 -21.11 -6.63
CA MET A 181 -15.08 -22.13 -6.36
C MET A 181 -14.50 -23.24 -5.51
N SER A 182 -15.21 -23.58 -4.45
CA SER A 182 -14.90 -24.70 -3.55
C SER A 182 -16.19 -25.50 -3.24
N GLU A 183 -16.07 -26.60 -2.51
CA GLU A 183 -17.26 -27.32 -2.02
C GLU A 183 -18.06 -26.48 -1.00
N GLU A 184 -17.45 -25.48 -0.38
CA GLU A 184 -18.07 -24.64 0.64
C GLU A 184 -18.72 -23.37 0.07
N GLY A 185 -18.53 -23.11 -1.24
CA GLY A 185 -19.15 -21.97 -1.90
C GLY A 185 -18.31 -21.37 -3.02
N THR A 186 -18.85 -20.31 -3.61
CA THR A 186 -18.20 -19.54 -4.67
C THR A 186 -17.98 -18.13 -4.17
N TYR A 187 -16.75 -17.69 -4.22
CA TYR A 187 -16.32 -16.37 -3.78
C TYR A 187 -15.97 -15.50 -4.98
N LYS A 188 -16.49 -14.29 -4.99
CA LYS A 188 -16.12 -13.28 -5.96
C LYS A 188 -14.95 -12.48 -5.42
N LEU A 189 -13.86 -12.43 -6.17
CA LEU A 189 -12.66 -11.68 -5.82
C LEU A 189 -12.49 -10.50 -6.80
N ASP A 190 -12.11 -9.34 -6.27
CA ASP A 190 -11.64 -8.23 -7.09
C ASP A 190 -10.33 -8.62 -7.78
N GLN A 191 -10.20 -8.30 -9.06
CA GLN A 191 -9.03 -8.73 -9.84
C GLN A 191 -7.72 -8.05 -9.41
N ASN A 192 -7.78 -6.87 -8.78
CA ASN A 192 -6.60 -6.09 -8.42
C ASN A 192 -6.20 -6.27 -6.96
N THR A 193 -7.20 -6.39 -6.07
CA THR A 193 -6.98 -6.49 -4.63
C THR A 193 -7.22 -7.89 -4.08
N PHE A 194 -7.89 -8.76 -4.84
CA PHE A 194 -8.42 -10.06 -4.41
C PHE A 194 -9.36 -9.99 -3.21
N GLU A 195 -9.79 -8.80 -2.83
CA GLU A 195 -10.80 -8.66 -1.78
C GLU A 195 -12.11 -9.30 -2.17
N THR A 196 -12.83 -9.80 -1.19
CA THR A 196 -14.17 -10.36 -1.36
C THR A 196 -15.17 -9.60 -0.53
N SER A 197 -16.44 -9.70 -0.90
CA SER A 197 -17.55 -9.16 -0.14
C SER A 197 -18.62 -10.25 0.00
N ASP A 198 -19.15 -10.41 1.19
CA ASP A 198 -20.20 -11.40 1.50
C ASP A 198 -21.45 -11.23 0.61
N MET A 199 -21.68 -10.01 0.13
CA MET A 199 -22.82 -9.71 -0.75
C MET A 199 -22.76 -10.44 -2.10
N TYR A 200 -21.58 -10.90 -2.51
CA TYR A 200 -21.38 -11.55 -3.81
C TYR A 200 -21.00 -13.02 -3.72
N ASN A 201 -20.96 -13.58 -2.51
CA ASN A 201 -20.62 -14.96 -2.30
C ASN A 201 -21.90 -15.83 -2.45
N ILE A 202 -21.74 -16.98 -3.07
CA ILE A 202 -22.80 -17.98 -3.28
C ILE A 202 -22.40 -19.23 -2.49
N TYR A 203 -23.16 -19.56 -1.46
CA TYR A 203 -22.94 -20.71 -0.60
C TYR A 203 -23.79 -21.90 -1.04
#